data_c6d16b71e3065763869bfab360a01942
#
_entry.id   c6d16b71e3065763869bfab360a01942
#
_cell.length_a   1.000
_cell.length_b   1.000
_cell.length_c   1.000
_cell.angle_alpha   90.00
_cell.angle_beta   90.00
_cell.angle_gamma   90.00
#
_symmetry.space_group_name_H-M   'P 1'
#
loop_
_entity.id
_entity.type
_entity.pdbx_description
1 polymer ?
#
loop_
_entity_poly.entity_id
_entity_poly.type
_entity_poly.pdbx_seq_one_letter_code
_entity_poly.pdbx_strand_id
1 'polypeptide(L)'
;MKIIQSFWTGNKNCLKDSYGWLSPIFNYLSWIISSNQLRCFYDDVTLITDRQGYDILINKLHLPYTDVIVSLDCLNHYNPNLWALAKIKAYQMCKEPFIHVDGDVFIWTRIDECLKNHDLIVQNEETTSDYYRESFLCQKPPISLILTIYLTFTLFVAKQILSG
;
A
#
# COMPACT_ATOMS: atom_id res chain seq x y z
N MET A 1 -2.76 2.89 17.31
CA MET A 1 -2.30 1.90 16.31
C MET A 1 -1.78 2.66 15.11
N LYS A 2 -0.66 2.25 14.55
CA LYS A 2 -0.03 2.89 13.39
C LYS A 2 -0.78 2.57 12.11
N ILE A 3 -1.06 3.58 11.31
CA ILE A 3 -1.60 3.41 9.95
C ILE A 3 -0.47 3.60 8.95
N ILE A 4 -0.38 2.75 7.95
CA ILE A 4 0.55 2.92 6.84
C ILE A 4 -0.19 2.90 5.51
N GLN A 5 0.25 3.72 4.58
CA GLN A 5 -0.06 3.63 3.15
C GLN A 5 1.24 3.47 2.37
N SER A 6 1.22 2.74 1.27
CA SER A 6 2.40 2.57 0.43
C SER A 6 2.10 2.96 -1.02
N PHE A 7 2.95 3.80 -1.61
CA PHE A 7 2.85 4.24 -3.00
C PHE A 7 4.21 4.11 -3.69
N TRP A 8 4.29 3.20 -4.64
CA TRP A 8 5.45 3.03 -5.52
C TRP A 8 5.06 3.39 -6.95
N THR A 9 5.73 4.36 -7.51
CA THR A 9 5.43 4.82 -8.87
C THR A 9 5.87 3.84 -9.96
N GLY A 10 6.80 2.93 -9.64
CA GLY A 10 7.33 1.96 -10.58
C GLY A 10 8.07 2.61 -11.76
N ASN A 11 8.66 3.79 -11.56
CA ASN A 11 9.25 4.63 -12.62
C ASN A 11 8.28 5.01 -13.76
N LYS A 12 6.98 4.87 -13.55
CA LYS A 12 5.97 5.28 -14.51
C LYS A 12 5.88 6.80 -14.58
N ASN A 13 5.40 7.31 -15.71
CA ASN A 13 5.08 8.73 -15.81
C ASN A 13 3.79 9.02 -15.03
N CYS A 14 3.92 9.52 -13.82
CA CYS A 14 2.81 9.75 -12.91
C CYS A 14 1.75 10.72 -13.43
N LEU A 15 2.08 11.59 -14.39
CA LEU A 15 1.11 12.49 -15.01
C LEU A 15 0.25 11.80 -16.08
N LYS A 16 0.69 10.64 -16.57
CA LYS A 16 0.03 9.89 -17.64
C LYS A 16 -0.52 8.54 -17.18
N ASP A 17 0.10 7.91 -16.18
CA ASP A 17 -0.33 6.62 -15.67
C ASP A 17 -1.53 6.80 -14.73
N SER A 18 -2.55 6.02 -14.95
CA SER A 18 -3.79 6.07 -14.17
C SER A 18 -3.78 5.12 -12.97
N TYR A 19 -2.77 4.26 -12.83
CA TYR A 19 -2.65 3.27 -11.74
C TYR A 19 -3.92 2.43 -11.54
N GLY A 20 -4.55 2.02 -12.65
CA GLY A 20 -5.80 1.23 -12.63
C GLY A 20 -7.09 2.07 -12.66
N TRP A 21 -7.01 3.38 -12.53
CA TRP A 21 -8.16 4.27 -12.64
C TRP A 21 -8.47 4.67 -14.09
N LEU A 22 -9.65 5.26 -14.33
CA LEU A 22 -10.04 5.77 -15.64
C LEU A 22 -9.14 6.92 -16.12
N SER A 23 -8.55 7.67 -15.21
CA SER A 23 -7.57 8.71 -15.52
C SER A 23 -6.65 8.96 -14.32
N PRO A 24 -5.45 9.57 -14.53
CA PRO A 24 -4.53 9.93 -13.45
C PRO A 24 -5.16 10.82 -12.38
N ILE A 25 -6.10 11.68 -12.75
CA ILE A 25 -6.76 12.60 -11.82
C ILE A 25 -7.54 11.85 -10.74
N PHE A 26 -8.24 10.76 -11.11
CA PHE A 26 -8.99 9.96 -10.15
C PHE A 26 -8.07 9.22 -9.18
N ASN A 27 -6.90 8.77 -9.65
CA ASN A 27 -5.89 8.22 -8.76
C ASN A 27 -5.48 9.24 -7.69
N TYR A 28 -5.17 10.47 -8.07
CA TYR A 28 -4.76 11.49 -7.09
C TYR A 28 -5.90 11.95 -6.18
N LEU A 29 -7.12 12.05 -6.70
CA LEU A 29 -8.29 12.34 -5.87
C LEU A 29 -8.52 11.23 -4.82
N SER A 30 -8.31 9.97 -5.18
CA SER A 30 -8.43 8.87 -4.22
C SER A 30 -7.39 9.00 -3.08
N TRP A 31 -6.14 9.29 -3.40
CA TRP A 31 -5.10 9.52 -2.39
C TRP A 31 -5.43 10.71 -1.48
N ILE A 32 -5.95 11.80 -2.05
CA ILE A 32 -6.37 12.98 -1.28
C ILE A 32 -7.50 12.60 -0.31
N ILE A 33 -8.53 11.93 -0.79
CA ILE A 33 -9.68 11.54 0.06
C ILE A 33 -9.23 10.54 1.12
N SER A 34 -8.53 9.47 0.73
CA SER A 34 -8.09 8.40 1.63
C SER A 34 -7.22 8.96 2.77
N SER A 35 -6.18 9.73 2.45
CA SER A 35 -5.27 10.27 3.45
C SER A 35 -5.97 11.24 4.41
N ASN A 36 -6.84 12.12 3.91
CA ASN A 36 -7.60 13.02 4.76
C ASN A 36 -8.58 12.27 5.67
N GLN A 37 -9.28 11.26 5.16
CA GLN A 37 -10.15 10.42 5.97
C GLN A 37 -9.38 9.69 7.08
N LEU A 38 -8.24 9.11 6.75
CA LEU A 38 -7.38 8.47 7.75
C LEU A 38 -6.98 9.46 8.86
N ARG A 39 -6.61 10.68 8.50
CA ARG A 39 -6.23 11.73 9.45
C ARG A 39 -7.39 12.24 10.31
N CYS A 40 -8.64 12.06 9.88
CA CYS A 40 -9.80 12.35 10.74
C CYS A 40 -9.90 11.38 11.91
N PHE A 41 -9.38 10.17 11.78
CA PHE A 41 -9.57 9.10 12.77
C PHE A 41 -8.27 8.68 13.48
N TYR A 42 -7.09 8.94 12.89
CA TYR A 42 -5.80 8.45 13.38
C TYR A 42 -4.76 9.57 13.45
N ASP A 43 -4.03 9.60 14.56
CA ASP A 43 -2.96 10.57 14.78
C ASP A 43 -1.65 10.17 14.10
N ASP A 44 -1.41 8.86 13.91
CA ASP A 44 -0.20 8.32 13.28
C ASP A 44 -0.55 7.67 11.93
N VAL A 45 -0.29 8.39 10.85
CA VAL A 45 -0.49 7.95 9.47
C VAL A 45 0.81 8.17 8.69
N THR A 46 1.49 7.08 8.37
CA THR A 46 2.78 7.09 7.68
C THR A 46 2.61 6.74 6.20
N LEU A 47 3.23 7.52 5.32
CA LEU A 47 3.41 7.16 3.91
C LEU A 47 4.77 6.49 3.71
N ILE A 48 4.79 5.35 3.01
CA ILE A 48 6.01 4.69 2.54
C ILE A 48 6.00 4.77 1.01
N THR A 49 7.02 5.41 0.42
CA THR A 49 6.98 5.74 -1.00
C THR A 49 8.38 5.75 -1.63
N ASP A 50 8.44 5.90 -2.94
CA ASP A 50 9.65 6.26 -3.68
C ASP A 50 9.79 7.78 -3.79
N ARG A 51 10.92 8.25 -4.33
CA ARG A 51 11.21 9.68 -4.46
C ARG A 51 10.19 10.43 -5.32
N GLN A 52 9.72 9.80 -6.39
CA GLN A 52 8.74 10.41 -7.28
C GLN A 52 7.36 10.51 -6.62
N GLY A 53 6.94 9.49 -5.89
CA GLY A 53 5.71 9.51 -5.11
C GLY A 53 5.77 10.56 -3.99
N TYR A 54 6.92 10.71 -3.33
CA TYR A 54 7.14 11.79 -2.36
C TYR A 54 6.93 13.17 -2.99
N ASP A 55 7.55 13.42 -4.14
CA ASP A 55 7.41 14.73 -4.82
C ASP A 55 5.95 15.05 -5.15
N ILE A 56 5.19 14.06 -5.57
CA ILE A 56 3.79 14.26 -5.95
C ILE A 56 2.89 14.39 -4.71
N LEU A 57 2.92 13.41 -3.82
CA LEU A 57 1.95 13.33 -2.73
C LEU A 57 2.26 14.35 -1.61
N ILE A 58 3.54 14.65 -1.38
CA ILE A 58 3.94 15.55 -0.30
C ILE A 58 4.24 16.96 -0.82
N ASN A 59 5.14 17.11 -1.81
CA ASN A 59 5.55 18.45 -2.25
C ASN A 59 4.46 19.17 -3.05
N LYS A 60 3.71 18.45 -3.90
CA LYS A 60 2.71 19.07 -4.77
C LYS A 60 1.30 19.02 -4.19
N LEU A 61 0.88 17.89 -3.64
CA LEU A 61 -0.48 17.70 -3.12
C LEU A 61 -0.61 18.01 -1.63
N HIS A 62 0.51 18.17 -0.90
CA HIS A 62 0.54 18.49 0.53
C HIS A 62 -0.34 17.55 1.37
N LEU A 63 -0.32 16.24 1.07
CA LEU A 63 -1.16 15.28 1.79
C LEU A 63 -0.76 15.20 3.27
N PRO A 64 -1.71 15.04 4.20
CA PRO A 64 -1.52 15.28 5.62
C PRO A 64 -0.92 14.09 6.38
N TYR A 65 0.06 13.38 5.81
CA TYR A 65 0.78 12.32 6.51
C TYR A 65 1.58 12.88 7.68
N THR A 66 1.65 12.12 8.78
CA THR A 66 2.44 12.50 9.96
C THR A 66 3.90 12.15 9.83
N ASP A 67 4.20 11.12 9.05
CA ASP A 67 5.55 10.69 8.74
C ASP A 67 5.64 10.19 7.30
N VAL A 68 6.81 10.32 6.67
CA VAL A 68 7.04 9.87 5.30
C VAL A 68 8.39 9.18 5.18
N ILE A 69 8.38 7.95 4.71
CA ILE A 69 9.58 7.13 4.51
C ILE A 69 9.81 6.93 3.01
N VAL A 70 10.88 7.53 2.50
CA VAL A 70 11.28 7.37 1.09
C VAL A 70 12.26 6.21 0.99
N SER A 71 11.77 5.04 0.58
CA SER A 71 12.57 3.80 0.56
C SER A 71 12.26 2.86 -0.61
N LEU A 72 11.19 3.13 -1.37
CA LEU A 72 10.76 2.22 -2.42
C LEU A 72 11.52 2.37 -3.74
N ASP A 73 12.45 3.33 -3.86
CA ASP A 73 13.34 3.46 -5.01
C ASP A 73 14.17 2.17 -5.25
N CYS A 74 14.44 1.41 -4.20
CA CYS A 74 15.13 0.12 -4.31
C CYS A 74 14.36 -0.92 -5.16
N LEU A 75 13.08 -0.70 -5.40
CA LEU A 75 12.24 -1.58 -6.24
C LEU A 75 12.27 -1.20 -7.72
N ASN A 76 12.88 -0.09 -8.10
CA ASN A 76 12.81 0.46 -9.46
C ASN A 76 13.48 -0.42 -10.53
N HIS A 77 14.21 -1.45 -10.15
CA HIS A 77 14.77 -2.46 -11.05
C HIS A 77 13.80 -3.63 -11.34
N TYR A 78 12.67 -3.71 -10.62
CA TYR A 78 11.64 -4.71 -10.87
C TYR A 78 10.61 -4.22 -11.89
N ASN A 79 9.88 -5.17 -12.48
CA ASN A 79 8.78 -4.85 -13.36
C ASN A 79 7.68 -4.10 -12.58
N PRO A 80 7.23 -2.91 -13.03
CA PRO A 80 6.21 -2.13 -12.33
C PRO A 80 4.84 -2.83 -12.22
N ASN A 81 4.58 -3.87 -13.01
CA ASN A 81 3.39 -4.70 -12.86
C ASN A 81 3.40 -5.55 -11.57
N LEU A 82 4.56 -5.66 -10.91
CA LEU A 82 4.69 -6.28 -9.59
C LEU A 82 4.43 -5.27 -8.46
N TRP A 83 3.40 -4.46 -8.60
CA TRP A 83 3.02 -3.38 -7.69
C TRP A 83 2.90 -3.81 -6.21
N ALA A 84 2.53 -5.08 -5.96
CA ALA A 84 2.43 -5.64 -4.62
C ALA A 84 3.78 -5.70 -3.86
N LEU A 85 4.93 -5.64 -4.58
CA LEU A 85 6.25 -5.57 -3.94
C LEU A 85 6.38 -4.36 -3.02
N ALA A 86 5.73 -3.25 -3.35
CA ALA A 86 5.72 -2.05 -2.52
C ALA A 86 5.09 -2.32 -1.15
N LYS A 87 3.95 -3.03 -1.11
CA LYS A 87 3.29 -3.42 0.13
C LYS A 87 4.17 -4.36 0.96
N ILE A 88 4.72 -5.40 0.33
CA ILE A 88 5.61 -6.36 1.00
C ILE A 88 6.82 -5.64 1.61
N LYS A 89 7.44 -4.73 0.84
CA LYS A 89 8.57 -3.94 1.33
C LYS A 89 8.18 -3.03 2.49
N ALA A 90 7.02 -2.40 2.41
CA ALA A 90 6.49 -1.57 3.49
C ALA A 90 6.25 -2.40 4.77
N TYR A 91 5.69 -3.59 4.64
CA TYR A 91 5.45 -4.49 5.79
C TYR A 91 6.74 -4.92 6.48
N GLN A 92 7.79 -5.24 5.71
CA GLN A 92 9.12 -5.58 6.25
C GLN A 92 9.75 -4.46 7.08
N MET A 93 9.35 -3.22 6.85
CA MET A 93 9.89 -2.06 7.56
C MET A 93 9.16 -1.78 8.88
N CYS A 94 7.95 -2.31 9.03
CA CYS A 94 7.16 -2.12 10.24
C CYS A 94 7.60 -3.11 11.32
N LYS A 95 8.01 -2.58 12.48
CA LYS A 95 8.42 -3.38 13.65
C LYS A 95 7.30 -3.53 14.69
N GLU A 96 6.26 -2.73 14.56
CA GLU A 96 5.12 -2.68 15.47
C GLU A 96 3.85 -3.06 14.74
N PRO A 97 2.78 -3.43 15.44
CA PRO A 97 1.48 -3.67 14.83
C PRO A 97 1.00 -2.46 14.05
N PHE A 98 0.54 -2.69 12.84
CA PHE A 98 0.09 -1.64 11.93
C PHE A 98 -1.17 -2.06 11.16
N ILE A 99 -1.87 -1.08 10.63
CA ILE A 99 -2.92 -1.26 9.62
C ILE A 99 -2.39 -0.69 8.31
N HIS A 100 -2.35 -1.49 7.26
CA HIS A 100 -2.08 -1.00 5.91
C HIS A 100 -3.41 -0.68 5.21
N VAL A 101 -3.50 0.52 4.65
CA VAL A 101 -4.67 1.00 3.92
C VAL A 101 -4.24 1.42 2.53
N ASP A 102 -4.87 0.90 1.49
CA ASP A 102 -4.59 1.30 0.11
C ASP A 102 -5.08 2.74 -0.17
N GLY A 103 -4.47 3.41 -1.15
CA GLY A 103 -4.80 4.78 -1.50
C GLY A 103 -6.20 4.96 -2.12
N ASP A 104 -6.88 3.87 -2.44
CA ASP A 104 -8.25 3.81 -2.98
C ASP A 104 -9.28 3.29 -1.95
N VAL A 105 -8.86 3.10 -0.71
CA VAL A 105 -9.73 2.72 0.41
C VAL A 105 -10.11 3.94 1.24
N PHE A 106 -11.40 4.11 1.49
CA PHE A 106 -11.97 5.22 2.24
C PHE A 106 -12.61 4.71 3.51
N ILE A 107 -12.12 5.15 4.67
CA ILE A 107 -12.68 4.79 5.96
C ILE A 107 -13.63 5.87 6.45
N TRP A 108 -14.72 5.47 7.11
CA TRP A 108 -15.75 6.37 7.64
C TRP A 108 -15.87 6.30 9.16
N THR A 109 -15.07 5.41 9.78
CA THR A 109 -15.01 5.23 11.23
C THR A 109 -13.68 4.58 11.60
N ARG A 110 -13.34 4.58 12.88
CA ARG A 110 -12.20 3.83 13.40
C ARG A 110 -12.44 2.34 13.25
N ILE A 111 -11.40 1.60 12.82
CA ILE A 111 -11.44 0.15 12.58
C ILE A 111 -10.55 -0.65 13.56
N ASP A 112 -9.70 0.02 14.33
CA ASP A 112 -8.75 -0.61 15.25
C ASP A 112 -9.43 -1.39 16.40
N GLU A 113 -10.65 -1.04 16.78
CA GLU A 113 -11.41 -1.78 17.79
C GLU A 113 -11.74 -3.22 17.34
N CYS A 114 -12.05 -3.40 16.05
CA CYS A 114 -12.35 -4.72 15.48
C CYS A 114 -11.13 -5.64 15.45
N LEU A 115 -9.91 -5.08 15.63
CA LEU A 115 -8.65 -5.75 15.40
C LEU A 115 -7.98 -6.28 16.67
N LYS A 116 -8.47 -5.91 17.84
CA LYS A 116 -7.80 -6.14 19.14
C LYS A 116 -7.50 -7.61 19.44
N ASN A 117 -8.30 -8.54 18.91
CA ASN A 117 -8.23 -9.96 19.25
C ASN A 117 -7.67 -10.86 18.13
N HIS A 118 -7.12 -10.27 17.09
CA HIS A 118 -6.63 -11.02 15.93
C HIS A 118 -5.19 -10.63 15.60
N ASP A 119 -4.39 -11.62 15.21
CA ASP A 119 -3.01 -11.40 14.80
C ASP A 119 -2.90 -10.95 13.35
N LEU A 120 -3.87 -11.33 12.51
CA LEU A 120 -3.96 -10.97 11.10
C LEU A 120 -5.43 -10.79 10.71
N ILE A 121 -5.74 -9.67 10.09
CA ILE A 121 -7.06 -9.41 9.49
C ILE A 121 -6.87 -8.89 8.08
N VAL A 122 -7.76 -9.30 7.20
CA VAL A 122 -7.87 -8.82 5.82
C VAL A 122 -9.31 -8.39 5.57
N GLN A 123 -9.51 -7.43 4.68
CA GLN A 123 -10.84 -6.91 4.37
C GLN A 123 -11.72 -7.98 3.72
N ASN A 124 -11.15 -8.74 2.78
CA ASN A 124 -11.82 -9.81 2.05
C ASN A 124 -10.79 -10.82 1.57
N GLU A 125 -11.24 -12.04 1.35
CA GLU A 125 -10.46 -13.07 0.68
C GLU A 125 -10.61 -12.89 -0.84
N GLU A 126 -9.48 -12.83 -1.53
CA GLU A 126 -9.47 -12.75 -2.99
C GLU A 126 -9.52 -14.15 -3.59
N THR A 127 -10.63 -14.47 -4.25
CA THR A 127 -10.90 -15.83 -4.78
C THR A 127 -10.57 -15.97 -6.27
N THR A 128 -10.30 -14.84 -6.98
CA THR A 128 -10.01 -14.84 -8.41
C THR A 128 -8.52 -14.70 -8.70
N SER A 129 -7.93 -15.75 -9.29
CA SER A 129 -6.52 -15.74 -9.71
C SER A 129 -6.28 -15.06 -11.08
N ASP A 130 -7.33 -14.82 -11.87
CA ASP A 130 -7.20 -14.34 -13.25
C ASP A 130 -6.59 -12.95 -13.34
N TYR A 131 -6.90 -12.07 -12.41
CA TYR A 131 -6.33 -10.73 -12.33
C TYR A 131 -4.80 -10.74 -12.14
N TYR A 132 -4.26 -11.72 -11.43
CA TYR A 132 -2.83 -11.84 -11.15
C TYR A 132 -2.09 -12.69 -12.18
N ARG A 133 -2.79 -13.39 -13.07
CA ARG A 133 -2.20 -14.33 -14.02
C ARG A 133 -1.18 -13.68 -14.95
N GLU A 134 -1.47 -12.49 -15.45
CA GLU A 134 -0.54 -11.74 -16.30
C GLU A 134 0.71 -11.29 -15.55
N SER A 135 0.57 -10.90 -14.28
CA SER A 135 1.69 -10.52 -13.42
C SER A 135 2.63 -11.69 -13.16
N PHE A 136 2.10 -12.92 -13.06
CA PHE A 136 2.89 -14.14 -12.87
C PHE A 136 3.60 -14.63 -14.13
N LEU A 137 3.02 -14.38 -15.30
CA LEU A 137 3.62 -14.81 -16.56
C LEU A 137 4.86 -13.99 -16.95
N CYS A 138 5.00 -12.78 -16.43
CA CYS A 138 6.11 -11.88 -16.75
C CYS A 138 7.45 -12.25 -16.06
N GLN A 139 7.43 -13.01 -14.98
CA GLN A 139 8.63 -13.48 -14.29
C GLN A 139 8.33 -14.80 -13.59
N LYS A 140 9.31 -15.73 -13.56
CA LYS A 140 9.25 -16.91 -12.67
C LYS A 140 9.75 -16.50 -11.28
N PRO A 141 8.89 -15.92 -10.40
CA PRO A 141 9.32 -15.56 -9.06
C PRO A 141 9.57 -16.83 -8.25
N PRO A 142 10.45 -16.82 -7.25
CA PRO A 142 10.58 -17.91 -6.31
C PRO A 142 9.23 -18.18 -5.61
N ILE A 143 8.93 -19.45 -5.37
CA ILE A 143 7.65 -19.93 -4.81
C ILE A 143 7.24 -19.17 -3.53
N SER A 144 8.20 -18.77 -2.70
CA SER A 144 7.97 -17.96 -1.50
C SER A 144 7.37 -16.58 -1.80
N LEU A 145 7.77 -15.96 -2.91
CA LEU A 145 7.24 -14.67 -3.34
C LEU A 145 5.82 -14.81 -3.90
N ILE A 146 5.52 -15.93 -4.59
CA ILE A 146 4.19 -16.24 -5.11
C ILE A 146 3.18 -16.35 -3.98
N LEU A 147 3.50 -17.08 -2.90
CA LEU A 147 2.61 -17.23 -1.75
C LEU A 147 2.31 -15.88 -1.07
N THR A 148 3.31 -14.99 -1.02
CA THR A 148 3.15 -13.67 -0.41
C THR A 148 2.31 -12.73 -1.27
N ILE A 149 2.36 -12.85 -2.60
CA ILE A 149 1.55 -12.04 -3.52
C ILE A 149 0.07 -12.44 -3.47
N TYR A 150 -0.25 -13.72 -3.29
CA TYR A 150 -1.64 -14.18 -3.11
C TYR A 150 -2.32 -13.63 -1.84
N LEU A 151 -1.55 -13.10 -0.89
CA LEU A 151 -2.05 -12.49 0.34
C LEU A 151 -2.18 -10.95 0.23
N THR A 152 -2.19 -10.39 -0.96
CA THR A 152 -2.29 -8.94 -1.15
C THR A 152 -3.74 -8.48 -1.11
N PHE A 153 -4.18 -8.08 0.05
CA PHE A 153 -5.54 -7.60 0.31
C PHE A 153 -5.60 -6.07 0.33
N THR A 154 -6.74 -5.51 0.01
CA THR A 154 -7.00 -4.07 -0.03
C THR A 154 -6.81 -3.39 1.34
N LEU A 155 -7.07 -4.13 2.42
CA LEU A 155 -6.79 -3.72 3.79
C LEU A 155 -6.05 -4.86 4.49
N PHE A 156 -4.88 -4.57 5.04
CA PHE A 156 -4.05 -5.55 5.73
C PHE A 156 -3.72 -5.08 7.14
N VAL A 157 -3.93 -5.93 8.12
CA VAL A 157 -3.51 -5.70 9.50
C VAL A 157 -2.60 -6.83 9.93
N ALA A 158 -1.37 -6.51 10.24
CA ALA A 158 -0.43 -7.47 10.80
C ALA A 158 -0.06 -7.08 12.23
N LYS A 159 -0.27 -7.99 13.15
CA LYS A 159 0.40 -8.00 14.43
C LYS A 159 1.67 -8.85 14.27
N GLN A 160 2.80 -8.33 14.66
CA GLN A 160 4.12 -8.93 14.42
C GLN A 160 4.17 -10.44 14.67
N ILE A 161 4.35 -11.24 13.60
CA ILE A 161 4.60 -12.70 13.67
C ILE A 161 6.09 -13.01 13.48
N LEU A 162 6.99 -12.12 13.86
CA LEU A 162 8.42 -12.34 13.71
C LEU A 162 9.13 -12.22 15.07
N SER A 163 8.92 -13.22 15.89
CA SER A 163 9.84 -13.55 16.99
C SER A 163 9.95 -15.07 17.06
N GLY A 164 10.90 -15.62 16.33
CA GLY A 164 11.36 -16.98 16.39
C GLY A 164 12.71 -17.07 15.73
#